data_6de5358ddebd38aca703d3baa2d61776
#
_entry.id   6de5358ddebd38aca703d3baa2d61776
#
_cell.length_a   1.000
_cell.length_b   1.000
_cell.length_c   1.000
_cell.angle_alpha   90.00
_cell.angle_beta   90.00
_cell.angle_gamma   90.00
#
_symmetry.space_group_name_H-M   'P 1'
#
loop_
_entity.id
_entity.type
_entity.pdbx_description
1 polymer ?
#
loop_
_entity_poly.entity_id
_entity_poly.type
_entity_poly.pdbx_seq_one_letter_code
_entity_poly.pdbx_strand_id
1 'polypeptide(L)'
;LGAQDNWKHIRRTRTFRSPESQFSPVVSGTELTPAFQLSVPDLEKKDDYTAPCDVTFSHYIGGRIAWRSKSKTAPSYIRIRAYGVNNTDKAICNLVDREGRGYGAVFNLKDEVSDILIPVSELIPTKAAMLPQDWPGVNPYWYPASAQNNNGVALDWRIIDFVQISLREELYDVENQKNKGIVVEKIDLL
;
A
#
# COMPACT_ATOMS: atom_id res chain seq x y z
N LEU A 1 8.93 2.23 9.64
CA LEU A 1 8.19 0.98 9.44
C LEU A 1 9.09 -0.01 8.71
N GLY A 2 9.10 -1.26 9.08
CA GLY A 2 9.96 -2.29 8.51
C GLY A 2 9.38 -3.69 8.67
N ALA A 3 10.24 -4.70 8.51
CA ALA A 3 9.83 -6.10 8.54
C ALA A 3 9.24 -6.56 9.88
N GLN A 4 9.62 -5.92 10.98
CA GLN A 4 9.13 -6.22 12.33
C GLN A 4 7.73 -5.68 12.59
N ASP A 5 7.20 -4.80 11.73
CA ASP A 5 5.88 -4.23 11.90
C ASP A 5 4.80 -5.23 11.47
N ASN A 6 3.65 -5.17 12.13
CA ASN A 6 2.54 -6.08 11.85
C ASN A 6 1.72 -5.57 10.66
N TRP A 7 2.07 -6.03 9.46
CA TRP A 7 1.37 -5.70 8.23
C TRP A 7 0.17 -6.61 8.03
N LYS A 8 -0.96 -6.01 7.70
CA LYS A 8 -2.17 -6.73 7.30
C LYS A 8 -2.27 -6.78 5.79
N HIS A 9 -2.45 -7.97 5.27
CA HIS A 9 -2.64 -8.22 3.87
C HIS A 9 -4.12 -8.09 3.50
N ILE A 10 -4.42 -7.22 2.56
CA ILE A 10 -5.77 -6.94 2.08
C ILE A 10 -5.83 -7.23 0.60
N ARG A 11 -6.71 -8.13 0.21
CA ARG A 11 -6.96 -8.47 -1.19
C ARG A 11 -8.32 -7.96 -1.62
N ARG A 12 -8.38 -7.41 -2.81
CA ARG A 12 -9.63 -7.16 -3.50
C ARG A 12 -9.74 -8.13 -4.67
N THR A 13 -10.38 -9.24 -4.43
CA THR A 13 -10.82 -10.15 -5.50
C THR A 13 -12.25 -10.57 -5.23
N ARG A 14 -13.05 -10.69 -6.27
CA ARG A 14 -14.41 -11.24 -6.17
C ARG A 14 -14.45 -12.76 -6.25
N THR A 15 -13.36 -13.41 -6.58
CA THR A 15 -13.30 -14.87 -6.72
C THR A 15 -12.71 -15.48 -5.46
N PHE A 16 -13.30 -16.56 -4.99
CA PHE A 16 -12.79 -17.40 -3.89
C PHE A 16 -11.42 -18.05 -4.22
N ARG A 17 -10.97 -17.93 -5.46
CA ARG A 17 -9.66 -18.37 -5.94
C ARG A 17 -8.77 -17.18 -6.24
N SER A 18 -8.58 -16.36 -5.26
CA SER A 18 -7.62 -15.27 -5.29
C SER A 18 -6.20 -15.78 -5.55
N PRO A 19 -5.39 -15.09 -6.33
CA PRO A 19 -3.96 -15.38 -6.41
C PRO A 19 -3.38 -15.40 -5.00
N GLU A 20 -2.50 -16.35 -4.74
CA GLU A 20 -1.81 -16.50 -3.47
C GLU A 20 -0.80 -15.37 -3.31
N SER A 21 -1.28 -14.17 -3.07
CA SER A 21 -0.37 -13.09 -2.72
C SER A 21 0.20 -13.34 -1.34
N GLN A 22 1.48 -13.11 -1.19
CA GLN A 22 2.23 -13.43 0.01
C GLN A 22 2.89 -12.20 0.60
N PHE A 23 2.85 -12.13 1.91
CA PHE A 23 3.72 -11.28 2.71
C PHE A 23 4.73 -12.19 3.40
N SER A 24 5.99 -11.96 3.14
CA SER A 24 7.07 -12.76 3.72
C SER A 24 8.17 -11.88 4.28
N PRO A 25 8.66 -12.13 5.49
CA PRO A 25 9.91 -11.55 5.94
C PRO A 25 11.05 -12.10 5.07
N VAL A 26 11.92 -11.23 4.62
CA VAL A 26 13.08 -11.57 3.80
C VAL A 26 14.30 -10.81 4.29
N VAL A 27 15.45 -11.18 3.79
CA VAL A 27 16.69 -10.44 3.99
C VAL A 27 17.08 -9.81 2.66
N SER A 28 17.27 -8.52 2.67
CA SER A 28 17.55 -7.73 1.47
C SER A 28 19.03 -7.40 1.36
N GLY A 29 19.53 -7.45 0.14
CA GLY A 29 20.85 -7.00 -0.23
C GLY A 29 22.02 -7.77 0.38
N THR A 30 23.22 -7.26 0.15
CA THR A 30 24.48 -7.84 0.67
C THR A 30 24.68 -7.60 2.16
N GLU A 31 24.04 -6.60 2.72
CA GLU A 31 24.12 -6.24 4.16
C GLU A 31 23.15 -7.02 5.03
N LEU A 32 22.41 -7.97 4.44
CA LEU A 32 21.43 -8.79 5.14
C LEU A 32 20.38 -7.95 5.93
N THR A 33 19.95 -6.84 5.36
CA THR A 33 18.98 -5.94 5.99
C THR A 33 17.61 -6.62 6.10
N PRO A 34 16.99 -6.65 7.29
CA PRO A 34 15.62 -7.16 7.43
C PRO A 34 14.65 -6.36 6.57
N ALA A 35 13.89 -7.05 5.73
CA ALA A 35 12.93 -6.46 4.81
C ALA A 35 11.65 -7.31 4.77
N PHE A 36 10.63 -6.83 4.09
CA PHE A 36 9.46 -7.65 3.75
C PHE A 36 9.23 -7.64 2.25
N GLN A 37 8.85 -8.80 1.75
CA GLN A 37 8.48 -8.98 0.36
C GLN A 37 6.96 -9.12 0.26
N LEU A 38 6.40 -8.37 -0.68
CA LEU A 38 5.02 -8.48 -1.11
C LEU A 38 5.05 -9.10 -2.50
N SER A 39 4.38 -10.22 -2.71
CA SER A 39 4.33 -10.87 -4.01
C SER A 39 2.91 -11.24 -4.40
N VAL A 40 2.62 -11.09 -5.68
CA VAL A 40 1.34 -11.38 -6.29
C VAL A 40 1.57 -12.21 -7.54
N PRO A 41 1.18 -13.48 -7.57
CA PRO A 41 1.37 -14.34 -8.74
C PRO A 41 0.66 -13.82 -9.98
N ASP A 42 -0.50 -13.22 -9.81
CA ASP A 42 -1.32 -12.80 -10.92
C ASP A 42 -2.27 -11.66 -10.54
N LEU A 43 -2.14 -10.53 -11.23
CA LEU A 43 -3.06 -9.40 -11.15
C LEU A 43 -4.07 -9.41 -12.30
N GLU A 44 -3.97 -10.37 -13.23
CA GLU A 44 -4.85 -10.47 -14.37
C GLU A 44 -6.30 -10.67 -13.93
N LYS A 45 -7.16 -9.89 -14.53
CA LYS A 45 -8.61 -10.00 -14.36
C LYS A 45 -9.12 -11.31 -14.99
N LYS A 46 -9.59 -12.24 -14.18
CA LYS A 46 -9.98 -13.58 -14.65
C LYS A 46 -11.45 -13.72 -15.06
N ASP A 47 -12.28 -12.72 -14.79
CA ASP A 47 -13.72 -12.77 -15.06
C ASP A 47 -14.23 -11.48 -15.70
N ASP A 48 -15.31 -11.60 -16.45
CA ASP A 48 -16.05 -10.45 -17.05
C ASP A 48 -16.63 -9.46 -16.01
N TYR A 49 -16.42 -9.72 -14.74
CA TYR A 49 -16.81 -8.84 -13.66
C TYR A 49 -15.78 -7.71 -13.47
N THR A 50 -16.23 -6.54 -13.73
CA THR A 50 -15.56 -5.26 -13.95
C THR A 50 -14.66 -4.69 -12.84
N ALA A 51 -14.26 -5.43 -11.83
CA ALA A 51 -13.40 -4.89 -10.77
C ALA A 51 -11.93 -5.26 -11.00
N PRO A 52 -11.02 -4.27 -11.03
CA PRO A 52 -9.58 -4.53 -11.13
C PRO A 52 -9.09 -5.36 -9.94
N CYS A 53 -8.06 -6.15 -10.16
CA CYS A 53 -7.40 -6.88 -9.10
C CYS A 53 -6.41 -5.96 -8.37
N ASP A 54 -6.68 -5.68 -7.11
CA ASP A 54 -5.83 -4.88 -6.25
C ASP A 54 -5.34 -5.72 -5.08
N VAL A 55 -4.04 -5.68 -4.81
CA VAL A 55 -3.45 -6.24 -3.60
C VAL A 55 -2.82 -5.14 -2.80
N THR A 56 -3.23 -5.02 -1.55
CA THR A 56 -2.79 -3.95 -0.65
C THR A 56 -2.27 -4.54 0.65
N PHE A 57 -1.15 -4.02 1.10
CA PHE A 57 -0.56 -4.31 2.40
C PHE A 57 -0.71 -3.07 3.26
N SER A 58 -1.36 -3.23 4.40
CA SER A 58 -1.75 -2.14 5.27
C SER A 58 -1.13 -2.28 6.65
N HIS A 59 -0.60 -1.18 7.18
CA HIS A 59 -0.08 -1.12 8.54
C HIS A 59 -0.67 0.08 9.29
N TYR A 60 -1.16 -0.17 10.51
CA TYR A 60 -1.70 0.86 11.37
C TYR A 60 -0.60 1.71 11.99
N ILE A 61 -0.67 3.02 11.78
CA ILE A 61 0.31 3.99 12.26
C ILE A 61 -0.31 5.09 13.15
N GLY A 62 -1.62 5.08 13.34
CA GLY A 62 -2.36 6.16 14.01
C GLY A 62 -1.79 6.51 15.38
N GLY A 63 -1.46 5.52 16.20
CA GLY A 63 -0.86 5.74 17.51
C GLY A 63 0.51 6.44 17.46
N ARG A 64 1.31 6.16 16.43
CA ARG A 64 2.63 6.79 16.22
C ARG A 64 2.49 8.24 15.77
N ILE A 65 1.53 8.52 14.89
CA ILE A 65 1.27 9.88 14.37
C ILE A 65 0.63 10.74 15.46
N ALA A 66 -0.34 10.25 16.20
CA ALA A 66 -0.95 10.96 17.32
C ALA A 66 0.10 11.43 18.35
N TRP A 67 1.14 10.65 18.57
CA TRP A 67 2.27 11.07 19.42
C TRP A 67 3.11 12.17 18.78
N ARG A 68 3.36 12.10 17.45
CA ARG A 68 4.12 13.11 16.70
C ARG A 68 3.34 14.41 16.45
N SER A 69 2.02 14.37 16.42
CA SER A 69 1.19 15.59 16.25
C SER A 69 1.32 16.57 17.42
N LYS A 70 1.92 16.13 18.54
CA LYS A 70 2.37 17.02 19.61
C LYS A 70 3.62 17.81 19.24
N SER A 71 4.42 17.34 18.27
CA SER A 71 5.47 18.11 17.62
C SER A 71 4.85 18.82 16.42
N LYS A 72 4.96 20.13 16.36
CA LYS A 72 4.24 21.01 15.41
C LYS A 72 4.64 20.86 13.93
N THR A 73 5.42 19.85 13.55
CA THR A 73 5.95 19.69 12.19
C THR A 73 5.29 18.48 11.51
N ALA A 74 4.46 18.76 10.52
CA ALA A 74 3.94 17.73 9.63
C ALA A 74 5.10 17.17 8.77
N PRO A 75 5.10 15.87 8.44
CA PRO A 75 6.02 15.32 7.47
C PRO A 75 5.90 16.01 6.11
N SER A 76 7.03 16.21 5.45
CA SER A 76 7.09 16.77 4.10
C SER A 76 7.27 15.69 3.03
N TYR A 77 7.81 14.55 3.42
CA TYR A 77 8.09 13.44 2.52
C TYR A 77 7.74 12.09 3.15
N ILE A 78 7.37 11.14 2.28
CA ILE A 78 7.40 9.72 2.58
C ILE A 78 8.66 9.18 1.90
N ARG A 79 9.57 8.59 2.68
CA ARG A 79 10.74 7.89 2.14
C ARG A 79 10.47 6.40 2.19
N ILE A 80 10.61 5.75 1.04
CA ILE A 80 10.49 4.30 0.90
C ILE A 80 11.83 3.77 0.39
N ARG A 81 12.46 2.89 1.16
CA ARG A 81 13.65 2.17 0.72
C ARG A 81 13.21 0.78 0.24
N ALA A 82 13.27 0.58 -1.07
CA ALA A 82 12.66 -0.58 -1.72
C ALA A 82 13.26 -0.88 -3.09
N TYR A 83 12.91 -2.04 -3.63
CA TYR A 83 13.14 -2.42 -5.02
C TYR A 83 12.02 -3.32 -5.54
N GLY A 84 11.85 -3.33 -6.86
CA GLY A 84 10.93 -4.23 -7.55
C GLY A 84 11.53 -5.59 -7.82
N VAL A 85 10.72 -6.62 -7.81
CA VAL A 85 11.09 -7.97 -8.27
C VAL A 85 10.16 -8.40 -9.39
N ASN A 86 10.65 -9.28 -10.27
CA ASN A 86 9.87 -9.80 -11.39
C ASN A 86 9.30 -8.69 -12.30
N ASN A 87 10.15 -7.75 -12.72
CA ASN A 87 9.77 -6.62 -13.58
C ASN A 87 8.66 -5.74 -12.98
N THR A 88 8.65 -5.59 -11.66
CA THR A 88 7.75 -4.66 -10.99
C THR A 88 8.40 -3.30 -10.92
N ASP A 89 7.97 -2.40 -11.78
CA ASP A 89 8.54 -1.06 -11.95
C ASP A 89 7.76 0.03 -11.23
N LYS A 90 6.55 -0.28 -10.73
CA LYS A 90 5.66 0.69 -10.08
C LYS A 90 4.92 0.08 -8.90
N ALA A 91 4.61 0.92 -7.93
CA ALA A 91 3.67 0.62 -6.85
C ALA A 91 2.96 1.90 -6.41
N ILE A 92 1.96 1.78 -5.54
CA ILE A 92 1.27 2.92 -4.94
C ILE A 92 1.53 2.92 -3.45
N CYS A 93 1.89 4.10 -2.91
CA CYS A 93 1.89 4.35 -1.49
C CYS A 93 0.69 5.22 -1.13
N ASN A 94 -0.12 4.78 -0.18
CA ASN A 94 -1.27 5.52 0.32
C ASN A 94 -1.11 5.81 1.81
N LEU A 95 -1.54 7.00 2.21
CA LEU A 95 -1.92 7.33 3.57
C LEU A 95 -3.43 7.27 3.67
N VAL A 96 -3.96 6.63 4.69
CA VAL A 96 -5.40 6.48 4.87
C VAL A 96 -5.80 7.04 6.22
N ASP A 97 -6.78 7.91 6.23
CA ASP A 97 -7.30 8.48 7.46
C ASP A 97 -8.35 7.56 8.13
N ARG A 98 -8.75 7.92 9.35
CA ARG A 98 -9.72 7.14 10.13
C ARG A 98 -11.12 7.11 9.53
N GLU A 99 -11.41 8.01 8.59
CA GLU A 99 -12.68 8.05 7.85
C GLU A 99 -12.62 7.26 6.54
N GLY A 100 -11.47 6.61 6.26
CA GLY A 100 -11.29 5.78 5.08
C GLY A 100 -10.90 6.55 3.82
N ARG A 101 -10.55 7.83 3.93
CA ARG A 101 -10.08 8.61 2.79
C ARG A 101 -8.61 8.29 2.54
N GLY A 102 -8.28 7.94 1.30
CA GLY A 102 -6.92 7.65 0.85
C GLY A 102 -6.29 8.83 0.14
N TYR A 103 -5.02 9.06 0.40
CA TYR A 103 -4.16 10.03 -0.25
C TYR A 103 -2.90 9.31 -0.68
N GLY A 104 -2.65 9.23 -1.97
CA GLY A 104 -1.56 8.40 -2.45
C GLY A 104 -0.89 8.91 -3.70
N ALA A 105 0.25 8.31 -3.99
CA ALA A 105 1.01 8.53 -5.19
C ALA A 105 1.57 7.22 -5.74
N VAL A 106 1.64 7.14 -7.06
CA VAL A 106 2.41 6.10 -7.75
C VAL A 106 3.89 6.45 -7.62
N PHE A 107 4.71 5.45 -7.33
CA PHE A 107 6.16 5.61 -7.33
C PHE A 107 6.83 4.53 -8.17
N ASN A 108 7.97 4.89 -8.75
CA ASN A 108 8.75 3.99 -9.59
C ASN A 108 9.73 3.18 -8.75
N LEU A 109 9.92 1.93 -9.15
CA LEU A 109 10.84 0.98 -8.54
C LEU A 109 11.97 0.67 -9.52
N LYS A 110 13.16 0.43 -8.97
CA LYS A 110 14.30 -0.17 -9.69
C LYS A 110 14.42 -1.62 -9.29
N ASP A 111 15.23 -2.37 -10.03
CA ASP A 111 15.56 -3.77 -9.71
C ASP A 111 16.57 -3.88 -8.56
N GLU A 112 17.12 -2.75 -8.15
CA GLU A 112 18.06 -2.63 -7.03
C GLU A 112 17.53 -1.71 -5.94
N VAL A 113 17.97 -1.93 -4.71
CA VAL A 113 17.57 -1.13 -3.55
C VAL A 113 17.85 0.34 -3.78
N SER A 114 16.85 1.17 -3.63
CA SER A 114 16.96 2.63 -3.73
C SER A 114 16.04 3.34 -2.75
N ASP A 115 16.41 4.55 -2.38
CA ASP A 115 15.57 5.45 -1.61
C ASP A 115 14.65 6.22 -2.57
N ILE A 116 13.36 6.11 -2.34
CA ILE A 116 12.31 6.77 -3.11
C ILE A 116 11.69 7.82 -2.19
N LEU A 117 11.71 9.07 -2.63
CA LEU A 117 11.11 10.19 -1.90
C LEU A 117 9.82 10.61 -2.58
N ILE A 118 8.71 10.54 -1.86
CA ILE A 118 7.41 11.00 -2.32
C ILE A 118 7.07 12.26 -1.55
N PRO A 119 7.01 13.43 -2.20
CA PRO A 119 6.55 14.65 -1.55
C PRO A 119 5.10 14.51 -1.10
N VAL A 120 4.81 14.90 0.13
CA VAL A 120 3.42 14.85 0.64
C VAL A 120 2.49 15.76 -0.16
N SER A 121 3.03 16.82 -0.72
CA SER A 121 2.28 17.74 -1.62
C SER A 121 1.82 17.10 -2.93
N GLU A 122 2.41 15.97 -3.33
CA GLU A 122 2.04 15.23 -4.55
C GLU A 122 1.00 14.15 -4.29
N LEU A 123 0.63 13.92 -3.04
CA LEU A 123 -0.41 12.95 -2.71
C LEU A 123 -1.77 13.46 -3.18
N ILE A 124 -2.43 12.65 -3.98
CA ILE A 124 -3.77 12.94 -4.50
C ILE A 124 -4.81 12.01 -3.88
N PRO A 125 -6.09 12.39 -3.86
CA PRO A 125 -7.16 11.48 -3.48
C PRO A 125 -7.11 10.19 -4.29
N THR A 126 -7.09 9.04 -3.60
CA THR A 126 -6.98 7.74 -4.24
C THR A 126 -7.81 6.68 -3.52
N LYS A 127 -8.07 5.58 -4.19
CA LYS A 127 -8.71 4.43 -3.58
C LYS A 127 -7.81 3.90 -2.45
N ALA A 128 -8.41 3.54 -1.33
CA ALA A 128 -7.75 2.87 -0.23
C ALA A 128 -8.49 1.59 0.13
N ALA A 129 -7.76 0.59 0.58
CA ALA A 129 -8.38 -0.62 1.09
C ALA A 129 -8.69 -0.43 2.57
N MET A 130 -9.94 -0.64 2.94
CA MET A 130 -10.38 -0.61 4.34
C MET A 130 -10.66 -2.02 4.82
N LEU A 131 -10.25 -2.32 6.05
CA LEU A 131 -10.73 -3.51 6.74
C LEU A 131 -12.20 -3.29 7.08
N PRO A 132 -13.07 -4.29 6.88
CA PRO A 132 -14.43 -4.21 7.40
C PRO A 132 -14.37 -4.00 8.91
N GLN A 133 -15.28 -3.19 9.41
CA GLN A 133 -15.47 -3.07 10.85
C GLN A 133 -15.90 -4.42 11.43
N ASP A 134 -15.58 -4.63 12.72
CA ASP A 134 -15.97 -5.84 13.42
C ASP A 134 -17.47 -6.10 13.28
N TRP A 135 -17.79 -7.40 13.18
CA TRP A 135 -19.15 -7.93 13.09
C TRP A 135 -20.20 -7.11 13.88
N PRO A 136 -21.45 -7.12 13.37
CA PRO A 136 -22.12 -8.31 12.85
C PRO A 136 -22.19 -8.45 11.34
N GLY A 137 -21.10 -8.55 10.64
CA GLY A 137 -21.09 -8.74 9.20
C GLY A 137 -20.63 -10.14 8.78
N VAL A 138 -21.36 -10.78 7.89
CA VAL A 138 -21.19 -12.20 7.56
C VAL A 138 -20.00 -12.46 6.64
N ASN A 139 -19.39 -11.46 6.03
CA ASN A 139 -18.24 -11.65 5.15
C ASN A 139 -17.31 -10.45 5.22
N PRO A 140 -16.00 -10.67 5.19
CA PRO A 140 -15.03 -9.59 5.06
C PRO A 140 -15.10 -9.01 3.65
N TYR A 141 -16.04 -8.12 3.39
CA TYR A 141 -16.05 -7.36 2.17
C TYR A 141 -15.04 -6.21 2.30
N TRP A 142 -14.04 -6.25 1.44
CA TRP A 142 -13.10 -5.17 1.29
C TRP A 142 -13.74 -4.09 0.42
N TYR A 143 -14.10 -2.98 1.02
CA TYR A 143 -14.51 -1.82 0.24
C TYR A 143 -13.30 -0.92 0.03
N PRO A 144 -12.84 -0.72 -1.21
CA PRO A 144 -11.95 0.40 -1.46
C PRO A 144 -12.74 1.66 -1.18
N ALA A 145 -12.23 2.51 -0.30
CA ALA A 145 -12.76 3.85 -0.20
C ALA A 145 -12.69 4.49 -1.59
N SER A 146 -13.81 4.95 -2.09
CA SER A 146 -13.80 5.60 -3.40
C SER A 146 -13.14 6.97 -3.28
N ALA A 147 -12.43 7.38 -4.31
CA ALA A 147 -11.90 8.75 -4.41
C ALA A 147 -13.00 9.82 -4.28
N GLN A 148 -14.26 9.45 -4.47
CA GLN A 148 -15.42 10.33 -4.29
C GLN A 148 -15.55 10.86 -2.86
N ASN A 149 -15.08 10.13 -1.85
CA ASN A 149 -15.12 10.57 -0.46
C ASN A 149 -14.06 11.63 -0.13
N ASN A 150 -13.10 11.86 -1.02
CA ASN A 150 -11.98 12.77 -0.80
C ASN A 150 -12.12 14.11 -1.53
N ASN A 151 -13.23 14.36 -2.21
CA ASN A 151 -13.39 15.56 -3.03
C ASN A 151 -13.17 16.83 -2.20
N GLY A 152 -12.05 17.50 -2.45
CA GLY A 152 -11.68 18.76 -1.83
C GLY A 152 -11.24 18.69 -0.36
N VAL A 153 -11.13 17.50 0.24
CA VAL A 153 -10.63 17.36 1.61
C VAL A 153 -9.11 17.24 1.59
N ALA A 154 -8.43 18.17 2.24
CA ALA A 154 -6.98 18.13 2.38
C ALA A 154 -6.54 17.04 3.36
N LEU A 155 -5.32 16.52 3.15
CA LEU A 155 -4.69 15.58 4.08
C LEU A 155 -4.55 16.23 5.48
N ASP A 156 -5.09 15.58 6.48
CA ASP A 156 -4.90 15.95 7.89
C ASP A 156 -4.09 14.86 8.60
N TRP A 157 -2.85 15.15 8.91
CA TRP A 157 -1.95 14.23 9.59
C TRP A 157 -2.44 13.73 10.95
N ARG A 158 -3.27 14.51 11.62
CA ARG A 158 -3.79 14.18 12.97
C ARG A 158 -4.74 13.00 12.97
N ILE A 159 -5.29 12.67 11.81
CA ILE A 159 -6.28 11.61 11.66
C ILE A 159 -5.82 10.49 10.72
N ILE A 160 -4.56 10.49 10.29
CA ILE A 160 -4.01 9.38 9.49
C ILE A 160 -3.82 8.17 10.38
N ASP A 161 -4.43 7.07 9.99
CA ASP A 161 -4.39 5.81 10.73
C ASP A 161 -3.58 4.71 10.05
N PHE A 162 -3.45 4.74 8.70
CA PHE A 162 -2.76 3.66 7.99
C PHE A 162 -1.81 4.18 6.93
N VAL A 163 -0.73 3.41 6.72
CA VAL A 163 0.06 3.42 5.49
C VAL A 163 -0.23 2.15 4.72
N GLN A 164 -0.36 2.26 3.41
CA GLN A 164 -0.62 1.14 2.52
C GLN A 164 0.33 1.14 1.33
N ILE A 165 0.81 -0.06 0.97
CA ILE A 165 1.52 -0.29 -0.30
C ILE A 165 0.63 -1.19 -1.15
N SER A 166 0.37 -0.78 -2.37
CA SER A 166 -0.54 -1.48 -3.29
C SER A 166 0.15 -1.84 -4.60
N LEU A 167 -0.09 -3.06 -5.04
CA LEU A 167 0.14 -3.51 -6.40
C LEU A 167 -1.23 -3.65 -7.06
N ARG A 168 -1.46 -2.92 -8.15
CA ARG A 168 -2.76 -2.84 -8.81
C ARG A 168 -2.64 -3.18 -10.28
N GLU A 169 -3.63 -3.89 -10.80
CA GLU A 169 -3.74 -4.23 -12.21
C GLU A 169 -3.51 -3.01 -13.11
N GLU A 170 -4.13 -1.88 -12.79
CA GLU A 170 -4.10 -0.64 -13.57
C GLU A 170 -2.69 0.00 -13.73
N LEU A 171 -1.70 -0.45 -12.96
CA LEU A 171 -0.33 0.04 -13.05
C LEU A 171 0.49 -0.63 -14.15
N TYR A 172 0.02 -1.75 -14.68
CA TYR A 172 0.78 -2.60 -15.58
C TYR A 172 0.00 -2.92 -16.84
N ASP A 173 0.69 -3.03 -17.96
CA ASP A 173 0.12 -3.56 -19.18
C ASP A 173 -0.31 -5.03 -18.98
N VAL A 174 -1.33 -5.46 -19.71
CA VAL A 174 -1.93 -6.81 -19.58
C VAL A 174 -0.89 -7.93 -19.62
N GLU A 175 0.12 -7.77 -20.49
CA GLU A 175 1.20 -8.76 -20.63
C GLU A 175 2.14 -8.80 -19.41
N ASN A 176 2.10 -7.77 -18.56
CA ASN A 176 3.01 -7.56 -17.43
C ASN A 176 2.32 -7.67 -16.06
N GLN A 177 1.16 -8.29 -15.97
CA GLN A 177 0.40 -8.39 -14.71
C GLN A 177 0.76 -9.61 -13.85
N LYS A 178 1.63 -10.49 -14.34
CA LYS A 178 1.99 -11.73 -13.64
C LYS A 178 3.25 -11.59 -12.79
N ASN A 179 3.28 -12.33 -11.68
CA ASN A 179 4.44 -12.46 -10.77
C ASN A 179 4.99 -11.12 -10.27
N LYS A 180 4.11 -10.19 -9.95
CA LYS A 180 4.54 -8.89 -9.41
C LYS A 180 5.01 -9.00 -7.96
N GLY A 181 5.99 -8.17 -7.61
CA GLY A 181 6.47 -8.12 -6.24
C GLY A 181 7.33 -6.90 -5.94
N ILE A 182 7.36 -6.56 -4.68
CA ILE A 182 8.18 -5.48 -4.13
C ILE A 182 8.84 -5.95 -2.85
N VAL A 183 10.11 -5.62 -2.68
CA VAL A 183 10.81 -5.78 -1.40
C VAL A 183 10.99 -4.41 -0.77
N VAL A 184 10.54 -4.28 0.46
CA VAL A 184 10.60 -3.02 1.21
C VAL A 184 11.44 -3.22 2.46
N GLU A 185 12.53 -2.47 2.59
CA GLU A 185 13.38 -2.47 3.78
C GLU A 185 12.82 -1.52 4.83
N LYS A 186 12.35 -0.33 4.41
CA LYS A 186 11.94 0.70 5.35
C LYS A 186 10.98 1.72 4.73
N ILE A 187 10.08 2.24 5.57
CA ILE A 187 9.24 3.39 5.25
C ILE A 187 9.37 4.40 6.40
N ASP A 188 9.76 5.62 6.08
CA ASP A 188 9.86 6.74 7.02
C ASP A 188 8.94 7.88 6.59
N LEU A 189 8.42 8.59 7.58
CA LEU A 189 7.75 9.89 7.40
C LEU A 189 8.73 10.98 7.87
N LEU A 190 9.15 11.86 6.96
CA LEU A 190 10.21 12.86 7.14
C LEU A 190 9.64 14.28 7.11
#